data_5f162a06d2c1b27a2632df7ebb9b1202
#
_entry.id   5f162a06d2c1b27a2632df7ebb9b1202
#
_cell.length_a   1.000
_cell.length_b   1.000
_cell.length_c   1.000
_cell.angle_alpha   90.00
_cell.angle_beta   90.00
_cell.angle_gamma   90.00
#
_symmetry.space_group_name_H-M   'P 1'
#
loop_
_entity.id
_entity.type
_entity.pdbx_description
1 polymer ?
#
loop_
_entity_poly.entity_id
_entity_poly.type
_entity_poly.pdbx_seq_one_letter_code
_entity_poly.pdbx_strand_id
1 'polypeptide(L)'
;MNIQIIQTILDVFDYYGEKIRFDIERFENALNDEAPHLMDECYLVVQGMKTGIFEIMIFDEELHRNRYVDYLRYIQGMSEEEALFITSVFEACINQMGYYFEIANIDELLEKAFQKDRFYEIFIIARAYFKGFGVKQDYEKAFELFHYLFGHGDDRGAYYLGYMYEYGYGIEQDIEKAIMYYSSHDDDLCTYRMGTLYMLGKYVEHDENLALDYLSKSHEPQAYLYLGILLEKRRDYSGAFQSYLKGTHFYQSECLYKVGVFLYSGIGTELDQKEAYRYFMLAYYCLHGDSAYQISSMYFDGIVMKKDIQKAMDFLRQAADLYSQEACLTLARFYGEGLYVEKNFQKSLEYYQKASEINEYKK
;
A
#
# COMPACT_ATOMS: atom_id res chain seq x y z
N MET A 1 1.65 -26.70 -8.44
CA MET A 1 1.39 -25.79 -7.31
C MET A 1 0.87 -26.63 -6.15
N ASN A 2 1.47 -26.54 -4.99
CA ASN A 2 1.09 -27.37 -3.85
C ASN A 2 -0.12 -26.70 -3.13
N ILE A 3 -1.31 -27.26 -3.33
CA ILE A 3 -2.58 -26.72 -2.76
C ILE A 3 -2.53 -26.71 -1.22
N GLN A 4 -1.78 -27.63 -0.61
CA GLN A 4 -1.69 -27.71 0.84
C GLN A 4 -1.00 -26.48 1.45
N ILE A 5 0.07 -25.96 0.83
CA ILE A 5 0.73 -24.75 1.36
C ILE A 5 -0.18 -23.52 1.30
N ILE A 6 -1.01 -23.41 0.25
CA ILE A 6 -1.97 -22.32 0.13
C ILE A 6 -3.00 -22.40 1.26
N GLN A 7 -3.55 -23.60 1.48
CA GLN A 7 -4.53 -23.80 2.55
C GLN A 7 -3.92 -23.51 3.92
N THR A 8 -2.70 -23.99 4.18
CA THR A 8 -1.99 -23.71 5.43
C THR A 8 -1.80 -22.21 5.68
N ILE A 9 -1.44 -21.44 4.65
CA ILE A 9 -1.29 -19.97 4.77
C ILE A 9 -2.62 -19.32 5.12
N LEU A 10 -3.70 -19.73 4.46
CA LEU A 10 -5.05 -19.22 4.73
C LEU A 10 -5.51 -19.57 6.15
N ASP A 11 -5.28 -20.81 6.61
CA ASP A 11 -5.61 -21.26 7.96
C ASP A 11 -4.84 -20.45 9.03
N VAL A 12 -3.57 -20.11 8.77
CA VAL A 12 -2.76 -19.24 9.63
C VAL A 12 -3.31 -17.83 9.67
N PHE A 13 -3.70 -17.26 8.52
CA PHE A 13 -4.33 -15.93 8.50
C PHE A 13 -5.70 -15.93 9.19
N ASP A 14 -6.50 -16.97 9.02
CA ASP A 14 -7.78 -17.12 9.69
C ASP A 14 -7.64 -17.19 11.23
N TYR A 15 -6.64 -17.92 11.70
CA TYR A 15 -6.44 -18.14 13.14
C TYR A 15 -5.81 -16.93 13.85
N TYR A 16 -4.78 -16.33 13.25
CA TYR A 16 -4.00 -15.25 13.87
C TYR A 16 -4.41 -13.84 13.42
N GLY A 17 -5.27 -13.75 12.41
CA GLY A 17 -5.65 -12.48 11.77
C GLY A 17 -4.60 -11.94 10.79
N GLU A 18 -5.02 -11.02 9.94
CA GLU A 18 -4.18 -10.48 8.85
C GLU A 18 -2.88 -9.82 9.33
N LYS A 19 -2.83 -9.30 10.56
CA LYS A 19 -1.64 -8.62 11.10
C LYS A 19 -0.45 -9.55 11.34
N ILE A 20 -0.67 -10.88 11.36
CA ILE A 20 0.44 -11.84 11.50
C ILE A 20 1.46 -11.72 10.36
N ARG A 21 1.05 -11.27 9.18
CA ARG A 21 1.94 -11.06 8.03
C ARG A 21 3.07 -10.06 8.30
N PHE A 22 2.91 -9.15 9.27
CA PHE A 22 3.94 -8.20 9.70
C PHE A 22 4.81 -8.73 10.84
N ASP A 23 4.40 -9.82 11.48
CA ASP A 23 5.17 -10.54 12.49
C ASP A 23 5.71 -11.84 11.88
N ILE A 24 6.79 -11.69 11.11
CA ILE A 24 7.35 -12.78 10.29
C ILE A 24 7.79 -13.98 11.16
N GLU A 25 8.34 -13.74 12.34
CA GLU A 25 8.76 -14.84 13.23
C GLU A 25 7.55 -15.65 13.70
N ARG A 26 6.48 -14.98 14.11
CA ARG A 26 5.23 -15.62 14.52
C ARG A 26 4.55 -16.34 13.35
N PHE A 27 4.58 -15.75 12.16
CA PHE A 27 4.05 -16.36 10.94
C PHE A 27 4.84 -17.62 10.55
N GLU A 28 6.18 -17.57 10.61
CA GLU A 28 7.07 -18.71 10.35
C GLU A 28 6.80 -19.88 11.32
N ASN A 29 6.68 -19.57 12.63
CA ASN A 29 6.36 -20.57 13.64
C ASN A 29 4.98 -21.20 13.39
N ALA A 30 3.97 -20.38 13.11
CA ALA A 30 2.63 -20.87 12.80
C ALA A 30 2.58 -21.78 11.57
N LEU A 31 3.26 -21.42 10.48
CA LEU A 31 3.35 -22.29 9.28
C LEU A 31 4.05 -23.62 9.58
N ASN A 32 5.13 -23.60 10.33
CA ASN A 32 5.88 -24.82 10.67
C ASN A 32 5.08 -25.75 11.60
N ASP A 33 4.29 -25.20 12.50
CA ASP A 33 3.41 -25.96 13.40
C ASP A 33 2.24 -26.60 12.65
N GLU A 34 1.63 -25.89 11.70
CA GLU A 34 0.48 -26.39 10.91
C GLU A 34 0.88 -27.36 9.79
N ALA A 35 2.06 -27.17 9.17
CA ALA A 35 2.51 -27.99 8.05
C ALA A 35 3.98 -28.44 8.17
N PRO A 36 4.36 -29.19 9.20
CA PRO A 36 5.75 -29.60 9.41
C PRO A 36 6.31 -30.51 8.29
N HIS A 37 5.46 -31.06 7.44
CA HIS A 37 5.85 -31.87 6.30
C HIS A 37 6.10 -31.07 5.03
N LEU A 38 5.89 -29.75 5.04
CA LEU A 38 6.11 -28.82 3.91
C LEU A 38 7.19 -27.78 4.25
N MET A 39 8.24 -28.18 4.98
CA MET A 39 9.26 -27.25 5.50
C MET A 39 9.95 -26.45 4.40
N ASP A 40 10.24 -27.04 3.25
CA ASP A 40 10.92 -26.35 2.14
C ASP A 40 10.00 -25.28 1.52
N GLU A 41 8.73 -25.62 1.31
CA GLU A 41 7.72 -24.69 0.81
C GLU A 41 7.41 -23.58 1.83
N CYS A 42 7.30 -23.94 3.12
CA CYS A 42 7.13 -22.96 4.20
C CYS A 42 8.31 -21.98 4.24
N TYR A 43 9.54 -22.49 4.13
CA TYR A 43 10.74 -21.65 4.07
C TYR A 43 10.67 -20.66 2.90
N LEU A 44 10.33 -21.10 1.69
CA LEU A 44 10.21 -20.20 0.52
C LEU A 44 9.11 -19.15 0.70
N VAL A 45 7.97 -19.54 1.26
CA VAL A 45 6.88 -18.60 1.58
C VAL A 45 7.34 -17.54 2.57
N VAL A 46 8.03 -17.92 3.64
CA VAL A 46 8.59 -17.00 4.64
C VAL A 46 9.64 -16.07 4.01
N GLN A 47 10.51 -16.58 3.13
CA GLN A 47 11.44 -15.73 2.38
C GLN A 47 10.68 -14.72 1.51
N GLY A 48 9.63 -15.14 0.81
CA GLY A 48 8.76 -14.26 0.05
C GLY A 48 8.10 -13.19 0.93
N MET A 49 7.57 -13.53 2.10
CA MET A 49 7.02 -12.56 3.06
C MET A 49 8.08 -11.56 3.54
N LYS A 50 9.31 -12.02 3.84
CA LYS A 50 10.43 -11.15 4.23
C LYS A 50 10.81 -10.12 3.16
N THR A 51 10.52 -10.39 1.88
CA THR A 51 10.74 -9.42 0.79
C THR A 51 9.65 -8.35 0.70
N GLY A 52 8.52 -8.55 1.37
CA GLY A 52 7.33 -7.69 1.27
C GLY A 52 6.56 -7.81 -0.03
N ILE A 53 6.90 -8.77 -0.90
CA ILE A 53 6.23 -8.93 -2.20
C ILE A 53 4.75 -9.24 -2.05
N PHE A 54 4.36 -9.96 -0.98
CA PHE A 54 2.96 -10.28 -0.69
C PHE A 54 2.13 -9.01 -0.48
N GLU A 55 2.68 -8.04 0.28
CA GLU A 55 2.03 -6.75 0.51
C GLU A 55 1.87 -5.94 -0.77
N ILE A 56 2.89 -5.95 -1.62
CA ILE A 56 2.83 -5.29 -2.93
C ILE A 56 1.72 -5.92 -3.79
N MET A 57 1.65 -7.25 -3.84
CA MET A 57 0.67 -7.99 -4.64
C MET A 57 -0.77 -7.77 -4.16
N ILE A 58 -1.02 -7.62 -2.85
CA ILE A 58 -2.37 -7.34 -2.30
C ILE A 58 -2.92 -6.01 -2.82
N PHE A 59 -2.07 -5.02 -3.06
CA PHE A 59 -2.48 -3.69 -3.52
C PHE A 59 -2.50 -3.54 -5.05
N ASP A 60 -2.04 -4.54 -5.80
CA ASP A 60 -2.05 -4.52 -7.27
C ASP A 60 -3.32 -5.18 -7.81
N GLU A 61 -4.28 -4.36 -8.22
CA GLU A 61 -5.57 -4.82 -8.77
C GLU A 61 -5.43 -5.70 -10.02
N GLU A 62 -4.34 -5.53 -10.80
CA GLU A 62 -4.12 -6.27 -12.05
C GLU A 62 -3.14 -7.45 -11.91
N LEU A 63 -2.55 -7.65 -10.74
CA LEU A 63 -1.58 -8.72 -10.45
C LEU A 63 -0.52 -8.91 -11.55
N HIS A 64 0.36 -7.94 -11.71
CA HIS A 64 1.41 -7.92 -12.76
C HIS A 64 2.53 -8.94 -12.48
N ARG A 65 2.23 -10.21 -12.62
CA ARG A 65 3.06 -11.37 -12.25
C ARG A 65 4.53 -11.26 -12.67
N ASN A 66 4.79 -10.89 -13.94
CA ASN A 66 6.16 -10.80 -14.44
C ASN A 66 6.99 -9.77 -13.68
N ARG A 67 6.39 -8.67 -13.24
CA ARG A 67 7.03 -7.63 -12.44
C ARG A 67 7.46 -8.16 -11.08
N TYR A 68 6.63 -8.98 -10.44
CA TYR A 68 6.95 -9.57 -9.14
C TYR A 68 8.05 -10.64 -9.24
N VAL A 69 8.00 -11.46 -10.28
CA VAL A 69 9.08 -12.42 -10.58
C VAL A 69 10.41 -11.68 -10.79
N ASP A 70 10.41 -10.61 -11.58
CA ASP A 70 11.60 -9.79 -11.79
C ASP A 70 12.10 -9.14 -10.50
N TYR A 71 11.20 -8.64 -9.64
CA TYR A 71 11.55 -8.10 -8.33
C TYR A 71 12.28 -9.14 -7.48
N LEU A 72 11.72 -10.34 -7.33
CA LEU A 72 12.32 -11.41 -6.52
C LEU A 72 13.67 -11.87 -7.08
N ARG A 73 13.79 -11.95 -8.40
CA ARG A 73 15.05 -12.36 -9.06
C ARG A 73 16.15 -11.29 -8.97
N TYR A 74 15.85 -10.05 -9.37
CA TYR A 74 16.87 -9.03 -9.56
C TYR A 74 17.19 -8.24 -8.29
N ILE A 75 16.22 -8.06 -7.41
CA ILE A 75 16.40 -7.29 -6.18
C ILE A 75 16.72 -8.21 -5.00
N GLN A 76 16.08 -9.37 -4.91
CA GLN A 76 16.25 -10.32 -3.81
C GLN A 76 17.24 -11.46 -4.12
N GLY A 77 17.68 -11.58 -5.37
CA GLY A 77 18.67 -12.58 -5.79
C GLY A 77 18.16 -14.01 -5.83
N MET A 78 16.85 -14.20 -5.91
CA MET A 78 16.22 -15.52 -5.99
C MET A 78 16.37 -16.15 -7.39
N SER A 79 16.34 -17.47 -7.47
CA SER A 79 16.23 -18.17 -8.73
C SER A 79 14.88 -17.94 -9.40
N GLU A 80 14.79 -18.21 -10.70
CA GLU A 80 13.53 -18.07 -11.42
C GLU A 80 12.44 -19.02 -10.90
N GLU A 81 12.83 -20.25 -10.51
CA GLU A 81 11.91 -21.26 -9.96
C GLU A 81 11.35 -20.81 -8.60
N GLU A 82 12.19 -20.32 -7.70
CA GLU A 82 11.79 -19.78 -6.40
C GLU A 82 10.87 -18.56 -6.56
N ALA A 83 11.23 -17.61 -7.42
CA ALA A 83 10.44 -16.42 -7.68
C ALA A 83 9.06 -16.75 -8.27
N LEU A 84 9.00 -17.70 -9.23
CA LEU A 84 7.75 -18.19 -9.82
C LEU A 84 6.89 -18.93 -8.80
N PHE A 85 7.51 -19.75 -7.94
CA PHE A 85 6.80 -20.47 -6.88
C PHE A 85 6.14 -19.49 -5.91
N ILE A 86 6.92 -18.57 -5.33
CA ILE A 86 6.43 -17.57 -4.36
C ILE A 86 5.31 -16.74 -4.97
N THR A 87 5.53 -16.19 -6.17
CA THR A 87 4.52 -15.35 -6.85
C THR A 87 3.22 -16.14 -7.09
N SER A 88 3.33 -17.41 -7.53
CA SER A 88 2.16 -18.26 -7.79
C SER A 88 1.39 -18.62 -6.52
N VAL A 89 2.09 -18.87 -5.41
CA VAL A 89 1.46 -19.16 -4.12
C VAL A 89 0.73 -17.92 -3.60
N PHE A 90 1.37 -16.75 -3.64
CA PHE A 90 0.76 -15.51 -3.15
C PHE A 90 -0.42 -15.06 -4.02
N GLU A 91 -0.31 -15.17 -5.35
CA GLU A 91 -1.42 -14.91 -6.27
C GLU A 91 -2.62 -15.83 -5.96
N ALA A 92 -2.38 -17.11 -5.70
CA ALA A 92 -3.44 -18.04 -5.34
C ALA A 92 -4.06 -17.72 -3.97
N CYS A 93 -3.25 -17.34 -2.96
CA CYS A 93 -3.77 -16.90 -1.66
C CYS A 93 -4.64 -15.64 -1.80
N ILE A 94 -4.16 -14.62 -2.53
CA ILE A 94 -4.89 -13.37 -2.74
C ILE A 94 -6.22 -13.64 -3.47
N ASN A 95 -6.20 -14.47 -4.51
CA ASN A 95 -7.41 -14.84 -5.23
C ASN A 95 -8.39 -15.64 -4.35
N GLN A 96 -7.90 -16.55 -3.51
CA GLN A 96 -8.76 -17.33 -2.61
C GLN A 96 -9.29 -16.49 -1.44
N MET A 97 -8.53 -15.53 -0.92
CA MET A 97 -9.05 -14.56 0.05
C MET A 97 -10.23 -13.77 -0.53
N GLY A 98 -10.24 -13.51 -1.86
CA GLY A 98 -11.39 -12.95 -2.58
C GLY A 98 -12.55 -13.93 -2.75
N TYR A 99 -12.27 -15.21 -3.00
CA TYR A 99 -13.28 -16.25 -3.21
C TYR A 99 -13.88 -16.80 -1.91
N TYR A 100 -13.22 -16.62 -0.77
CA TYR A 100 -13.69 -17.16 0.51
C TYR A 100 -15.10 -16.70 0.87
N PHE A 101 -15.49 -15.50 0.46
CA PHE A 101 -16.84 -14.96 0.67
C PHE A 101 -17.86 -15.35 -0.40
N GLU A 102 -17.44 -15.72 -1.62
CA GLU A 102 -18.37 -16.16 -2.68
C GLU A 102 -18.93 -17.58 -2.46
N ILE A 103 -18.18 -18.45 -1.75
CA ILE A 103 -18.55 -19.86 -1.54
C ILE A 103 -19.33 -20.08 -0.24
N ALA A 104 -19.13 -19.22 0.75
CA ALA A 104 -19.80 -19.32 2.04
C ALA A 104 -21.09 -18.50 2.02
N ASN A 105 -22.20 -19.10 2.48
CA ASN A 105 -23.42 -18.35 2.78
C ASN A 105 -23.10 -17.36 3.91
N ILE A 106 -22.81 -16.10 3.56
CA ILE A 106 -22.35 -15.06 4.51
C ILE A 106 -23.36 -14.83 5.64
N ASP A 107 -24.66 -15.02 5.37
CA ASP A 107 -25.70 -14.89 6.38
C ASP A 107 -25.62 -16.03 7.40
N GLU A 108 -25.31 -17.25 6.97
CA GLU A 108 -25.08 -18.39 7.87
C GLU A 108 -23.81 -18.22 8.73
N LEU A 109 -22.76 -17.68 8.10
CA LEU A 109 -21.52 -17.33 8.84
C LEU A 109 -21.78 -16.26 9.89
N LEU A 110 -22.53 -15.24 9.53
CA LEU A 110 -22.90 -14.15 10.43
C LEU A 110 -23.75 -14.66 11.60
N GLU A 111 -24.75 -15.51 11.33
CA GLU A 111 -25.55 -16.15 12.40
C GLU A 111 -24.69 -16.98 13.37
N LYS A 112 -23.74 -17.76 12.85
CA LYS A 112 -22.79 -18.53 13.66
C LYS A 112 -21.87 -17.65 14.48
N ALA A 113 -21.43 -16.52 13.89
CA ALA A 113 -20.57 -15.55 14.57
C ALA A 113 -21.34 -14.87 15.74
N PHE A 114 -22.60 -14.49 15.55
CA PHE A 114 -23.45 -13.95 16.62
C PHE A 114 -23.71 -14.96 17.74
N GLN A 115 -24.00 -16.22 17.40
CA GLN A 115 -24.28 -17.27 18.37
C GLN A 115 -23.09 -17.59 19.29
N LYS A 116 -21.86 -17.29 18.85
CA LYS A 116 -20.62 -17.63 19.53
C LYS A 116 -19.82 -16.40 20.00
N ASP A 117 -20.41 -15.21 19.94
CA ASP A 117 -19.78 -13.92 20.27
C ASP A 117 -18.41 -13.72 19.56
N ARG A 118 -18.34 -14.15 18.28
CA ARG A 118 -17.12 -14.05 17.49
C ARG A 118 -17.02 -12.67 16.85
N PHE A 119 -16.69 -11.66 17.64
CA PHE A 119 -16.65 -10.26 17.20
C PHE A 119 -15.68 -10.01 16.04
N TYR A 120 -14.57 -10.76 15.97
CA TYR A 120 -13.64 -10.64 14.85
C TYR A 120 -14.29 -11.08 13.51
N GLU A 121 -15.01 -12.19 13.48
CA GLU A 121 -15.72 -12.66 12.28
C GLU A 121 -16.80 -11.66 11.87
N ILE A 122 -17.56 -11.11 12.84
CA ILE A 122 -18.55 -10.05 12.57
C ILE A 122 -17.88 -8.81 11.95
N PHE A 123 -16.70 -8.43 12.45
CA PHE A 123 -15.94 -7.30 11.92
C PHE A 123 -15.49 -7.52 10.47
N ILE A 124 -14.99 -8.72 10.14
CA ILE A 124 -14.60 -9.05 8.77
C ILE A 124 -15.81 -9.01 7.82
N ILE A 125 -16.96 -9.55 8.27
CA ILE A 125 -18.22 -9.52 7.48
C ILE A 125 -18.70 -8.08 7.31
N ALA A 126 -18.62 -7.24 8.34
CA ALA A 126 -18.98 -5.82 8.25
C ALA A 126 -18.11 -5.10 7.20
N ARG A 127 -16.79 -5.35 7.19
CA ARG A 127 -15.89 -4.82 6.18
C ARG A 127 -16.20 -5.34 4.78
N ALA A 128 -16.58 -6.60 4.64
CA ALA A 128 -16.98 -7.19 3.38
C ALA A 128 -18.19 -6.46 2.79
N TYR A 129 -19.23 -6.21 3.58
CA TYR A 129 -20.38 -5.40 3.15
C TYR A 129 -20.01 -3.95 2.86
N PHE A 130 -19.14 -3.34 3.66
CA PHE A 130 -18.68 -1.97 3.46
C PHE A 130 -17.93 -1.79 2.13
N LYS A 131 -17.06 -2.72 1.76
CA LYS A 131 -16.23 -2.65 0.55
C LYS A 131 -16.87 -3.34 -0.67
N GLY A 132 -17.91 -4.15 -0.50
CA GLY A 132 -18.45 -5.01 -1.55
C GLY A 132 -17.51 -6.17 -1.89
N PHE A 133 -16.70 -6.63 -0.94
CA PHE A 133 -15.71 -7.67 -1.17
C PHE A 133 -16.32 -9.06 -0.93
N GLY A 134 -16.45 -9.87 -1.99
CA GLY A 134 -17.10 -11.19 -1.96
C GLY A 134 -18.62 -11.14 -1.73
N VAL A 135 -19.20 -9.97 -1.54
CA VAL A 135 -20.63 -9.71 -1.40
C VAL A 135 -21.01 -8.42 -2.11
N LYS A 136 -22.29 -8.27 -2.44
CA LYS A 136 -22.76 -6.97 -2.90
C LYS A 136 -22.57 -5.92 -1.80
N GLN A 137 -21.97 -4.78 -2.16
CA GLN A 137 -21.79 -3.67 -1.23
C GLN A 137 -23.13 -3.25 -0.61
N ASP A 138 -23.15 -3.18 0.71
CA ASP A 138 -24.32 -2.80 1.50
C ASP A 138 -23.86 -1.99 2.74
N TYR A 139 -23.92 -0.68 2.61
CA TYR A 139 -23.49 0.23 3.67
C TYR A 139 -24.42 0.19 4.89
N GLU A 140 -25.74 -0.01 4.70
CA GLU A 140 -26.68 -0.08 5.82
C GLU A 140 -26.36 -1.28 6.70
N LYS A 141 -26.19 -2.45 6.09
CA LYS A 141 -25.81 -3.68 6.79
C LYS A 141 -24.43 -3.57 7.44
N ALA A 142 -23.45 -2.95 6.77
CA ALA A 142 -22.14 -2.70 7.34
C ALA A 142 -22.24 -1.79 8.59
N PHE A 143 -23.05 -0.73 8.52
CA PHE A 143 -23.28 0.18 9.64
C PHE A 143 -23.89 -0.56 10.85
N GLU A 144 -24.93 -1.37 10.65
CA GLU A 144 -25.55 -2.15 11.70
C GLU A 144 -24.54 -3.06 12.41
N LEU A 145 -23.68 -3.74 11.65
CA LEU A 145 -22.66 -4.64 12.19
C LEU A 145 -21.55 -3.90 12.96
N PHE A 146 -21.05 -2.79 12.41
CA PHE A 146 -20.06 -1.97 13.13
C PHE A 146 -20.66 -1.35 14.41
N HIS A 147 -21.92 -0.92 14.33
CA HIS A 147 -22.62 -0.39 15.50
C HIS A 147 -22.87 -1.46 16.58
N TYR A 148 -23.20 -2.68 16.16
CA TYR A 148 -23.30 -3.83 17.06
C TYR A 148 -21.98 -4.10 17.77
N LEU A 149 -20.86 -4.17 17.04
CA LEU A 149 -19.52 -4.39 17.59
C LEU A 149 -19.18 -3.32 18.64
N PHE A 150 -19.32 -2.06 18.27
CA PHE A 150 -19.03 -0.94 19.15
C PHE A 150 -19.88 -0.97 20.44
N GLY A 151 -21.18 -1.28 20.31
CA GLY A 151 -22.10 -1.43 21.44
C GLY A 151 -21.75 -2.58 22.40
N HIS A 152 -20.97 -3.57 21.92
CA HIS A 152 -20.48 -4.70 22.74
C HIS A 152 -19.02 -4.54 23.19
N GLY A 153 -18.46 -3.32 23.06
CA GLY A 153 -17.12 -3.01 23.53
C GLY A 153 -16.00 -3.45 22.58
N ASP A 154 -16.33 -3.74 21.32
CA ASP A 154 -15.35 -4.00 20.28
C ASP A 154 -15.07 -2.72 19.47
N ASP A 155 -13.95 -2.09 19.77
CA ASP A 155 -13.59 -0.76 19.28
C ASP A 155 -13.17 -0.73 17.81
N ARG A 156 -12.92 -1.89 17.17
CA ARG A 156 -12.54 -1.99 15.76
C ARG A 156 -13.57 -1.36 14.81
N GLY A 157 -14.84 -1.28 15.23
CA GLY A 157 -15.91 -0.62 14.48
C GLY A 157 -15.85 0.92 14.53
N ALA A 158 -15.16 1.52 15.51
CA ALA A 158 -15.21 2.97 15.74
C ALA A 158 -14.76 3.79 14.52
N TYR A 159 -13.63 3.42 13.91
CA TYR A 159 -13.14 4.09 12.70
C TYR A 159 -14.17 4.04 11.55
N TYR A 160 -14.75 2.86 11.30
CA TYR A 160 -15.72 2.69 10.21
C TYR A 160 -17.01 3.46 10.47
N LEU A 161 -17.49 3.49 11.71
CA LEU A 161 -18.64 4.31 12.10
C LEU A 161 -18.35 5.80 11.89
N GLY A 162 -17.19 6.27 12.35
CA GLY A 162 -16.75 7.63 12.09
C GLY A 162 -16.68 7.96 10.61
N TYR A 163 -16.12 7.05 9.82
CA TYR A 163 -16.00 7.21 8.37
C TYR A 163 -17.37 7.24 7.67
N MET A 164 -18.29 6.36 8.08
CA MET A 164 -19.64 6.32 7.52
C MET A 164 -20.42 7.60 7.85
N TYR A 165 -20.30 8.12 9.06
CA TYR A 165 -20.89 9.42 9.42
C TYR A 165 -20.23 10.60 8.68
N GLU A 166 -18.90 10.55 8.46
CA GLU A 166 -18.19 11.63 7.76
C GLU A 166 -18.64 11.77 6.30
N TYR A 167 -18.90 10.63 5.62
CA TYR A 167 -19.24 10.63 4.19
C TYR A 167 -20.72 10.33 3.88
N GLY A 168 -21.52 10.01 4.90
CA GLY A 168 -22.93 9.65 4.70
C GLY A 168 -23.14 8.29 4.03
N TYR A 169 -22.25 7.33 4.30
CA TYR A 169 -22.37 5.98 3.72
C TYR A 169 -23.39 5.14 4.49
N GLY A 170 -24.55 4.87 3.87
CA GLY A 170 -25.65 4.08 4.45
C GLY A 170 -26.41 4.78 5.57
N ILE A 171 -26.04 6.00 5.93
CA ILE A 171 -26.66 6.84 6.97
C ILE A 171 -26.58 8.30 6.56
N GLU A 172 -27.33 9.16 7.25
CA GLU A 172 -27.21 10.61 7.09
C GLU A 172 -25.83 11.09 7.60
N GLN A 173 -25.19 11.97 6.81
CA GLN A 173 -23.90 12.57 7.19
C GLN A 173 -24.02 13.36 8.50
N ASP A 174 -23.11 13.10 9.43
CA ASP A 174 -23.07 13.77 10.73
C ASP A 174 -21.59 13.89 11.18
N ILE A 175 -21.04 15.08 10.96
CA ILE A 175 -19.61 15.34 11.24
C ILE A 175 -19.30 15.33 12.74
N GLU A 176 -20.23 15.77 13.58
CA GLU A 176 -20.02 15.77 15.02
C GLU A 176 -19.92 14.33 15.55
N LYS A 177 -20.79 13.44 15.08
CA LYS A 177 -20.70 12.01 15.40
C LYS A 177 -19.43 11.38 14.81
N ALA A 178 -19.03 11.73 13.59
CA ALA A 178 -17.78 11.24 13.01
C ALA A 178 -16.58 11.57 13.93
N ILE A 179 -16.44 12.81 14.33
CA ILE A 179 -15.37 13.26 15.24
C ILE A 179 -15.48 12.57 16.61
N MET A 180 -16.71 12.40 17.14
CA MET A 180 -16.94 11.68 18.38
C MET A 180 -16.41 10.24 18.31
N TYR A 181 -16.72 9.50 17.24
CA TYR A 181 -16.21 8.15 17.06
C TYR A 181 -14.70 8.10 16.90
N TYR A 182 -14.09 8.98 16.09
CA TYR A 182 -12.64 9.05 15.91
C TYR A 182 -11.90 9.44 17.21
N SER A 183 -12.49 10.29 18.06
CA SER A 183 -11.88 10.72 19.31
C SER A 183 -12.17 9.79 20.49
N SER A 184 -13.07 8.82 20.33
CA SER A 184 -13.46 7.91 21.40
C SER A 184 -12.42 6.82 21.69
N HIS A 185 -11.49 6.57 20.76
CA HIS A 185 -10.51 5.50 20.82
C HIS A 185 -9.15 5.92 20.28
N ASP A 186 -8.09 5.44 20.95
CA ASP A 186 -6.69 5.66 20.55
C ASP A 186 -6.19 4.54 19.64
N ASP A 187 -7.06 4.01 18.73
CA ASP A 187 -6.59 3.09 17.71
C ASP A 187 -5.88 3.83 16.56
N ASP A 188 -5.05 3.09 15.81
CA ASP A 188 -4.19 3.65 14.78
C ASP A 188 -4.96 4.38 13.66
N LEU A 189 -6.12 3.85 13.23
CA LEU A 189 -6.95 4.45 12.18
C LEU A 189 -7.67 5.70 12.66
N CYS A 190 -8.19 5.69 13.88
CA CYS A 190 -8.84 6.85 14.48
C CYS A 190 -7.84 7.98 14.72
N THR A 191 -6.67 7.68 15.30
CA THR A 191 -5.60 8.67 15.51
C THR A 191 -5.08 9.22 14.19
N TYR A 192 -4.85 8.38 13.19
CA TYR A 192 -4.52 8.80 11.83
C TYR A 192 -5.58 9.76 11.27
N ARG A 193 -6.88 9.41 11.39
CA ARG A 193 -7.95 10.26 10.84
C ARG A 193 -8.02 11.61 11.52
N MET A 194 -7.95 11.64 12.85
CA MET A 194 -7.91 12.90 13.61
C MET A 194 -6.72 13.76 13.20
N GLY A 195 -5.53 13.16 13.07
CA GLY A 195 -4.34 13.86 12.58
C GLY A 195 -4.54 14.48 11.19
N THR A 196 -5.18 13.77 10.27
CA THR A 196 -5.47 14.30 8.92
C THR A 196 -6.53 15.39 8.94
N LEU A 197 -7.54 15.32 9.79
CA LEU A 197 -8.55 16.38 9.93
C LEU A 197 -7.93 17.69 10.42
N TYR A 198 -7.07 17.64 11.44
CA TYR A 198 -6.34 18.83 11.92
C TYR A 198 -5.33 19.35 10.90
N MET A 199 -4.63 18.46 10.17
CA MET A 199 -3.69 18.85 9.13
C MET A 199 -4.37 19.60 7.98
N LEU A 200 -5.56 19.17 7.57
CA LEU A 200 -6.30 19.78 6.47
C LEU A 200 -7.18 20.96 6.89
N GLY A 201 -7.48 21.11 8.19
CA GLY A 201 -8.46 22.06 8.67
C GLY A 201 -9.87 21.75 8.15
N LYS A 202 -10.15 20.48 7.88
CA LYS A 202 -11.44 20.02 7.37
C LYS A 202 -12.32 19.62 8.55
N TYR A 203 -13.44 20.31 8.74
CA TYR A 203 -14.40 20.12 9.83
C TYR A 203 -13.91 20.54 11.23
N VAL A 204 -12.61 20.72 11.43
CA VAL A 204 -11.97 21.22 12.64
C VAL A 204 -11.06 22.39 12.26
N GLU A 205 -10.73 23.26 13.20
CA GLU A 205 -9.74 24.31 12.96
C GLU A 205 -8.38 23.70 12.65
N HIS A 206 -7.69 24.24 11.65
CA HIS A 206 -6.37 23.78 11.26
C HIS A 206 -5.36 23.94 12.40
N ASP A 207 -4.75 22.85 12.85
CA ASP A 207 -3.72 22.85 13.89
C ASP A 207 -2.61 21.83 13.56
N GLU A 208 -1.45 22.36 13.10
CA GLU A 208 -0.30 21.53 12.77
C GLU A 208 0.33 20.83 14.00
N ASN A 209 0.16 21.38 15.22
CA ASN A 209 0.73 20.73 16.41
C ASN A 209 -0.13 19.54 16.81
N LEU A 210 -1.46 19.72 16.81
CA LEU A 210 -2.38 18.60 17.04
C LEU A 210 -2.25 17.55 15.94
N ALA A 211 -2.11 17.96 14.66
CA ALA A 211 -1.88 17.03 13.57
C ALA A 211 -0.63 16.17 13.78
N LEU A 212 0.49 16.81 14.18
CA LEU A 212 1.74 16.09 14.50
C LEU A 212 1.59 15.14 15.68
N ASP A 213 0.90 15.59 16.76
CA ASP A 213 0.70 14.76 17.94
C ASP A 213 -0.11 13.49 17.59
N TYR A 214 -1.24 13.64 16.90
CA TYR A 214 -2.07 12.52 16.48
C TYR A 214 -1.34 11.60 15.49
N LEU A 215 -0.72 12.14 14.42
CA LEU A 215 -0.01 11.34 13.42
C LEU A 215 1.19 10.61 14.01
N SER A 216 1.87 11.18 15.02
CA SER A 216 3.01 10.54 15.68
C SER A 216 2.62 9.33 16.54
N LYS A 217 1.39 9.24 16.98
CA LYS A 217 0.84 8.14 17.78
C LYS A 217 0.34 6.98 16.92
N SER A 218 -0.05 7.26 15.67
CA SER A 218 -0.56 6.26 14.75
C SER A 218 0.57 5.46 14.09
N HIS A 219 0.35 4.16 13.94
CA HIS A 219 1.22 3.23 13.21
C HIS A 219 0.68 2.90 11.80
N GLU A 220 -0.35 3.64 11.35
CA GLU A 220 -0.83 3.49 9.99
C GLU A 220 0.23 3.96 8.97
N PRO A 221 0.42 3.23 7.85
CA PRO A 221 1.43 3.59 6.85
C PRO A 221 1.30 5.02 6.33
N GLN A 222 0.08 5.50 6.14
CA GLN A 222 -0.21 6.86 5.70
C GLN A 222 0.09 7.91 6.77
N ALA A 223 0.02 7.56 8.06
CA ALA A 223 0.40 8.48 9.12
C ALA A 223 1.88 8.84 9.05
N TYR A 224 2.75 7.86 8.77
CA TYR A 224 4.18 8.13 8.56
C TYR A 224 4.44 9.04 7.37
N LEU A 225 3.68 8.90 6.28
CA LEU A 225 3.77 9.79 5.13
C LEU A 225 3.41 11.22 5.50
N TYR A 226 2.24 11.44 6.09
CA TYR A 226 1.77 12.79 6.44
C TYR A 226 2.61 13.43 7.55
N LEU A 227 3.07 12.64 8.52
CA LEU A 227 4.04 13.10 9.52
C LEU A 227 5.32 13.61 8.85
N GLY A 228 5.87 12.84 7.91
CA GLY A 228 7.04 13.23 7.14
C GLY A 228 6.82 14.54 6.36
N ILE A 229 5.67 14.68 5.69
CA ILE A 229 5.30 15.90 4.95
C ILE A 229 5.22 17.12 5.88
N LEU A 230 4.61 17.00 7.05
CA LEU A 230 4.54 18.10 8.03
C LEU A 230 5.93 18.48 8.56
N LEU A 231 6.79 17.49 8.82
CA LEU A 231 8.16 17.72 9.26
C LEU A 231 9.02 18.38 8.16
N GLU A 232 8.87 17.98 6.89
CA GLU A 232 9.48 18.69 5.74
C GLU A 232 9.06 20.16 5.71
N LYS A 233 7.77 20.45 5.85
CA LYS A 233 7.24 21.81 5.88
C LYS A 233 7.86 22.64 7.00
N ARG A 234 8.13 22.02 8.14
CA ARG A 234 8.85 22.65 9.29
C ARG A 234 10.37 22.68 9.13
N ARG A 235 10.90 22.17 8.01
CA ARG A 235 12.33 22.02 7.74
C ARG A 235 13.08 21.10 8.71
N ASP A 236 12.36 20.25 9.42
CA ASP A 236 12.92 19.12 10.14
C ASP A 236 13.13 17.94 9.19
N TYR A 237 14.13 18.06 8.34
CA TYR A 237 14.42 17.05 7.31
C TYR A 237 14.89 15.73 7.90
N SER A 238 15.59 15.76 9.04
CA SER A 238 16.01 14.52 9.70
C SER A 238 14.81 13.76 10.27
N GLY A 239 13.91 14.45 10.95
CA GLY A 239 12.65 13.88 11.45
C GLY A 239 11.77 13.36 10.30
N ALA A 240 11.68 14.12 9.20
CA ALA A 240 10.94 13.71 8.00
C ALA A 240 11.50 12.41 7.41
N PHE A 241 12.83 12.32 7.24
CA PHE A 241 13.51 11.12 6.76
C PHE A 241 13.19 9.90 7.63
N GLN A 242 13.32 10.03 8.96
CA GLN A 242 12.99 8.95 9.89
C GLN A 242 11.53 8.52 9.82
N SER A 243 10.61 9.47 9.64
CA SER A 243 9.20 9.17 9.46
C SER A 243 8.94 8.38 8.17
N TYR A 244 9.46 8.85 7.04
CA TYR A 244 9.33 8.12 5.78
C TYR A 244 9.97 6.74 5.86
N LEU A 245 11.12 6.61 6.52
CA LEU A 245 11.80 5.33 6.70
C LEU A 245 10.92 4.32 7.46
N LYS A 246 10.16 4.76 8.47
CA LYS A 246 9.17 3.89 9.13
C LYS A 246 8.07 3.45 8.17
N GLY A 247 7.57 4.35 7.32
CA GLY A 247 6.56 4.05 6.31
C GLY A 247 7.03 3.02 5.27
N THR A 248 8.34 2.90 5.03
CA THR A 248 8.88 1.90 4.08
C THR A 248 8.70 0.46 4.56
N HIS A 249 8.59 0.21 5.86
CA HIS A 249 8.31 -1.13 6.40
C HIS A 249 6.97 -1.70 5.96
N PHE A 250 6.06 -0.83 5.52
CA PHE A 250 4.74 -1.20 5.00
C PHE A 250 4.66 -1.11 3.46
N TYR A 251 5.80 -0.99 2.79
CA TYR A 251 5.89 -0.81 1.33
C TYR A 251 5.02 0.36 0.80
N GLN A 252 4.79 1.36 1.63
CA GLN A 252 4.08 2.57 1.22
C GLN A 252 4.90 3.30 0.15
N SER A 253 4.37 3.31 -1.08
CA SER A 253 5.13 3.68 -2.29
C SER A 253 5.69 5.10 -2.25
N GLU A 254 4.93 6.06 -1.73
CA GLU A 254 5.37 7.44 -1.58
C GLU A 254 6.49 7.57 -0.52
N CYS A 255 6.42 6.82 0.59
CA CYS A 255 7.49 6.79 1.58
C CYS A 255 8.79 6.21 1.00
N LEU A 256 8.69 5.11 0.24
CA LEU A 256 9.84 4.54 -0.47
C LEU A 256 10.48 5.57 -1.42
N TYR A 257 9.65 6.25 -2.22
CA TYR A 257 10.10 7.31 -3.11
C TYR A 257 10.77 8.46 -2.35
N LYS A 258 10.15 8.96 -1.29
CA LYS A 258 10.68 10.04 -0.45
C LYS A 258 12.03 9.68 0.17
N VAL A 259 12.17 8.48 0.74
CA VAL A 259 13.47 7.99 1.25
C VAL A 259 14.52 7.98 0.13
N GLY A 260 14.16 7.50 -1.06
CA GLY A 260 15.04 7.56 -2.23
C GLY A 260 15.49 8.98 -2.57
N VAL A 261 14.58 9.95 -2.57
CA VAL A 261 14.88 11.38 -2.85
C VAL A 261 15.81 11.97 -1.79
N PHE A 262 15.59 11.68 -0.52
CA PHE A 262 16.43 12.17 0.58
C PHE A 262 17.85 11.61 0.51
N LEU A 263 18.00 10.31 0.26
CA LEU A 263 19.30 9.66 0.06
C LEU A 263 20.00 10.16 -1.21
N TYR A 264 19.25 10.41 -2.30
CA TYR A 264 19.80 10.92 -3.54
C TYR A 264 20.35 12.34 -3.42
N SER A 265 19.71 13.18 -2.61
CA SER A 265 20.06 14.59 -2.42
C SER A 265 20.94 14.85 -1.19
N GLY A 266 21.01 13.91 -0.24
CA GLY A 266 21.69 14.11 1.04
C GLY A 266 20.98 15.13 1.95
N ILE A 267 19.67 15.32 1.79
CA ILE A 267 18.87 16.21 2.62
C ILE A 267 18.36 15.43 3.83
N GLY A 268 18.65 15.89 5.04
CA GLY A 268 18.22 15.24 6.29
C GLY A 268 18.87 13.89 6.59
N THR A 269 19.73 13.40 5.70
CA THR A 269 20.53 12.18 5.83
C THR A 269 21.83 12.31 5.05
N GLU A 270 22.74 11.34 5.17
CA GLU A 270 23.92 11.27 4.31
C GLU A 270 23.52 10.92 2.87
N LEU A 271 24.27 11.49 1.91
CA LEU A 271 24.07 11.20 0.49
C LEU A 271 24.51 9.77 0.18
N ASP A 272 23.58 8.96 -0.32
CA ASP A 272 23.84 7.60 -0.83
C ASP A 272 22.99 7.31 -2.07
N GLN A 273 23.56 7.61 -3.24
CA GLN A 273 22.87 7.41 -4.51
C GLN A 273 22.65 5.93 -4.85
N LYS A 274 23.49 5.04 -4.33
CA LYS A 274 23.32 3.60 -4.55
C LYS A 274 22.12 3.07 -3.76
N GLU A 275 21.99 3.46 -2.51
CA GLU A 275 20.84 3.10 -1.70
C GLU A 275 19.57 3.82 -2.20
N ALA A 276 19.67 5.07 -2.65
CA ALA A 276 18.58 5.79 -3.30
C ALA A 276 18.01 5.01 -4.50
N TYR A 277 18.89 4.46 -5.36
CA TYR A 277 18.45 3.61 -6.48
C TYR A 277 17.66 2.39 -6.01
N ARG A 278 18.07 1.73 -4.92
CA ARG A 278 17.33 0.58 -4.35
C ARG A 278 15.93 0.99 -3.90
N TYR A 279 15.80 2.11 -3.20
CA TYR A 279 14.50 2.62 -2.79
C TYR A 279 13.63 3.07 -3.95
N PHE A 280 14.19 3.70 -4.99
CA PHE A 280 13.43 3.99 -6.22
C PHE A 280 12.96 2.72 -6.91
N MET A 281 13.78 1.67 -6.98
CA MET A 281 13.36 0.38 -7.53
C MET A 281 12.24 -0.26 -6.71
N LEU A 282 12.30 -0.21 -5.37
CA LEU A 282 11.22 -0.69 -4.50
C LEU A 282 9.92 0.09 -4.76
N ALA A 283 10.00 1.42 -4.80
CA ALA A 283 8.84 2.26 -5.09
C ALA A 283 8.26 2.00 -6.49
N TYR A 284 9.13 1.78 -7.50
CA TYR A 284 8.70 1.40 -8.85
C TYR A 284 7.92 0.09 -8.85
N TYR A 285 8.37 -0.93 -8.12
CA TYR A 285 7.62 -2.19 -7.98
C TYR A 285 6.29 -2.01 -7.24
N CYS A 286 6.18 -0.98 -6.38
CA CYS A 286 4.92 -0.53 -5.79
C CYS A 286 4.13 0.43 -6.71
N LEU A 287 4.36 0.39 -8.03
CA LEU A 287 3.64 1.16 -9.06
C LEU A 287 3.83 2.69 -8.98
N HIS A 288 4.92 3.17 -8.35
CA HIS A 288 5.19 4.59 -8.22
C HIS A 288 5.86 5.16 -9.47
N GLY A 289 5.12 5.96 -10.25
CA GLY A 289 5.57 6.47 -11.56
C GLY A 289 6.78 7.39 -11.48
N ASP A 290 6.84 8.30 -10.49
CA ASP A 290 7.95 9.24 -10.37
C ASP A 290 9.26 8.55 -9.97
N SER A 291 9.20 7.37 -9.32
CA SER A 291 10.38 6.53 -9.08
C SER A 291 10.96 5.98 -10.38
N ALA A 292 10.12 5.51 -11.29
CA ALA A 292 10.57 5.05 -12.60
C ALA A 292 11.21 6.20 -13.40
N TYR A 293 10.69 7.42 -13.26
CA TYR A 293 11.30 8.62 -13.85
C TYR A 293 12.69 8.90 -13.27
N GLN A 294 12.88 8.82 -11.94
CA GLN A 294 14.19 8.99 -11.31
C GLN A 294 15.19 7.91 -11.77
N ILE A 295 14.75 6.65 -11.85
CA ILE A 295 15.58 5.56 -12.37
C ILE A 295 15.99 5.84 -13.83
N SER A 296 15.07 6.32 -14.66
CA SER A 296 15.36 6.74 -16.03
C SER A 296 16.45 7.81 -16.07
N SER A 297 16.34 8.85 -15.24
CA SER A 297 17.37 9.90 -15.13
C SER A 297 18.73 9.34 -14.73
N MET A 298 18.76 8.42 -13.75
CA MET A 298 20.01 7.79 -13.30
C MET A 298 20.68 6.98 -14.42
N TYR A 299 19.93 6.31 -15.30
CA TYR A 299 20.45 5.65 -16.50
C TYR A 299 20.92 6.63 -17.57
N PHE A 300 20.23 7.76 -17.78
CA PHE A 300 20.68 8.81 -18.72
C PHE A 300 22.01 9.43 -18.30
N ASP A 301 22.20 9.64 -16.99
CA ASP A 301 23.37 10.30 -16.43
C ASP A 301 24.50 9.32 -16.15
N GLY A 302 24.23 8.02 -16.04
CA GLY A 302 25.21 7.00 -15.66
C GLY A 302 25.57 7.06 -14.18
N ILE A 303 24.61 7.46 -13.34
CA ILE A 303 24.74 7.51 -11.88
C ILE A 303 24.50 6.10 -11.34
N VAL A 304 25.40 5.65 -10.43
CA VAL A 304 25.38 4.29 -9.80
C VAL A 304 25.67 3.15 -10.77
N MET A 305 25.25 3.26 -12.03
CA MET A 305 25.44 2.28 -13.08
C MET A 305 25.96 2.92 -14.37
N LYS A 306 26.44 2.09 -15.30
CA LYS A 306 26.87 2.59 -16.60
C LYS A 306 25.68 3.21 -17.36
N LYS A 307 25.92 4.36 -17.99
CA LYS A 307 24.95 5.04 -18.85
C LYS A 307 24.37 4.08 -19.90
N ASP A 308 23.05 4.00 -19.98
CA ASP A 308 22.31 3.15 -20.89
C ASP A 308 21.05 3.86 -21.35
N ILE A 309 21.11 4.41 -22.56
CA ILE A 309 20.03 5.21 -23.14
C ILE A 309 18.79 4.35 -23.41
N GLN A 310 18.97 3.07 -23.78
CA GLN A 310 17.84 2.21 -24.08
C GLN A 310 17.04 1.92 -22.80
N LYS A 311 17.73 1.52 -21.72
CA LYS A 311 17.06 1.31 -20.42
C LYS A 311 16.45 2.60 -19.88
N ALA A 312 17.14 3.73 -20.03
CA ALA A 312 16.58 5.02 -19.63
C ALA A 312 15.25 5.31 -20.35
N MET A 313 15.18 5.10 -21.65
CA MET A 313 13.97 5.28 -22.44
C MET A 313 12.86 4.29 -22.05
N ASP A 314 13.22 3.06 -21.71
CA ASP A 314 12.25 2.04 -21.30
C ASP A 314 11.63 2.39 -19.94
N PHE A 315 12.44 2.80 -18.94
CA PHE A 315 11.92 3.30 -17.67
C PHE A 315 11.12 4.60 -17.82
N LEU A 316 11.53 5.49 -18.75
CA LEU A 316 10.81 6.74 -19.01
C LEU A 316 9.39 6.47 -19.57
N ARG A 317 9.23 5.50 -20.47
CA ARG A 317 7.92 5.08 -20.97
C ARG A 317 7.07 4.46 -19.85
N GLN A 318 7.65 3.56 -19.07
CA GLN A 318 6.97 2.94 -17.92
C GLN A 318 6.55 3.98 -16.88
N ALA A 319 7.38 5.00 -16.61
CA ALA A 319 7.02 6.12 -15.77
C ALA A 319 5.78 6.88 -16.29
N ALA A 320 5.72 7.13 -17.60
CA ALA A 320 4.57 7.77 -18.22
C ALA A 320 3.31 6.89 -18.17
N ASP A 321 3.47 5.55 -18.28
CA ASP A 321 2.36 4.60 -18.16
C ASP A 321 1.86 4.51 -16.71
N LEU A 322 2.74 4.73 -15.74
CA LEU A 322 2.43 4.87 -14.32
C LEU A 322 2.06 6.31 -13.90
N TYR A 323 1.59 7.12 -14.84
CA TYR A 323 1.08 8.47 -14.60
C TYR A 323 2.08 9.47 -13.97
N SER A 324 3.40 9.31 -14.25
CA SER A 324 4.37 10.37 -13.95
C SER A 324 4.21 11.53 -14.92
N GLN A 325 3.87 12.70 -14.39
CA GLN A 325 3.71 13.92 -15.18
C GLN A 325 5.04 14.35 -15.81
N GLU A 326 6.13 14.28 -15.05
CA GLU A 326 7.48 14.62 -15.49
C GLU A 326 7.95 13.73 -16.64
N ALA A 327 7.62 12.44 -16.57
CA ALA A 327 7.93 11.49 -17.64
C ALA A 327 7.15 11.83 -18.93
N CYS A 328 5.86 12.13 -18.80
CA CYS A 328 5.05 12.55 -19.94
C CYS A 328 5.59 13.83 -20.59
N LEU A 329 5.93 14.84 -19.81
CA LEU A 329 6.52 16.10 -20.31
C LEU A 329 7.88 15.86 -20.98
N THR A 330 8.70 14.98 -20.41
CA THR A 330 10.02 14.63 -20.99
C THR A 330 9.87 13.88 -22.31
N LEU A 331 8.96 12.90 -22.40
CA LEU A 331 8.67 12.18 -23.65
C LEU A 331 8.08 13.12 -24.71
N ALA A 332 7.17 14.01 -24.32
CA ALA A 332 6.62 15.03 -25.21
C ALA A 332 7.72 15.87 -25.86
N ARG A 333 8.68 16.33 -25.05
CA ARG A 333 9.85 17.06 -25.55
C ARG A 333 10.72 16.20 -26.47
N PHE A 334 11.02 14.95 -26.09
CA PHE A 334 11.87 14.07 -26.90
C PHE A 334 11.26 13.79 -28.29
N TYR A 335 9.96 13.52 -28.38
CA TYR A 335 9.28 13.36 -29.66
C TYR A 335 9.16 14.66 -30.44
N GLY A 336 8.99 15.80 -29.77
CA GLY A 336 8.90 17.11 -30.42
C GLY A 336 10.23 17.56 -31.05
N GLU A 337 11.35 17.28 -30.37
CA GLU A 337 12.69 17.68 -30.80
C GLU A 337 13.42 16.60 -31.62
N GLY A 338 13.00 15.32 -31.48
CA GLY A 338 13.69 14.18 -32.09
C GLY A 338 14.91 13.75 -31.28
N LEU A 339 14.85 13.87 -29.93
CA LEU A 339 15.94 13.46 -29.04
C LEU A 339 15.72 12.00 -28.60
N TYR A 340 16.69 11.16 -28.82
CA TYR A 340 16.67 9.72 -28.53
C TYR A 340 15.57 8.90 -29.22
N VAL A 341 14.65 9.56 -29.91
CA VAL A 341 13.54 8.99 -30.70
C VAL A 341 13.39 9.72 -32.01
N GLU A 342 12.77 9.10 -33.01
CA GLU A 342 12.40 9.78 -34.24
C GLU A 342 11.37 10.88 -33.93
N LYS A 343 11.57 12.06 -34.55
CA LYS A 343 10.71 13.22 -34.36
C LYS A 343 9.27 12.91 -34.77
N ASN A 344 8.34 13.14 -33.84
CA ASN A 344 6.92 12.85 -34.06
C ASN A 344 6.04 13.83 -33.25
N PHE A 345 5.53 14.84 -33.95
CA PHE A 345 4.70 15.88 -33.35
C PHE A 345 3.36 15.35 -32.80
N GLN A 346 2.79 14.32 -33.43
CA GLN A 346 1.55 13.72 -32.95
C GLN A 346 1.74 13.06 -31.57
N LYS A 347 2.78 12.24 -31.45
CA LYS A 347 3.12 11.64 -30.14
C LYS A 347 3.51 12.69 -29.10
N SER A 348 4.22 13.75 -29.53
CA SER A 348 4.54 14.86 -28.62
C SER A 348 3.26 15.48 -28.03
N LEU A 349 2.25 15.73 -28.87
CA LEU A 349 0.97 16.29 -28.43
C LEU A 349 0.21 15.33 -27.50
N GLU A 350 0.18 14.03 -27.83
CA GLU A 350 -0.46 13.00 -27.00
C GLU A 350 0.13 12.96 -25.57
N TYR A 351 1.45 13.02 -25.44
CA TYR A 351 2.11 13.06 -24.13
C TYR A 351 1.87 14.38 -23.38
N TYR A 352 1.79 15.54 -24.07
CA TYR A 352 1.40 16.80 -23.42
C TYR A 352 -0.04 16.74 -22.89
N GLN A 353 -0.96 16.14 -23.64
CA GLN A 353 -2.35 15.96 -23.21
C GLN A 353 -2.41 15.05 -21.98
N LYS A 354 -1.73 13.90 -22.01
CA LYS A 354 -1.63 12.99 -20.87
C LYS A 354 -1.08 13.69 -19.61
N ALA A 355 -0.04 14.51 -19.76
CA ALA A 355 0.52 15.28 -18.65
C ALA A 355 -0.46 16.32 -18.08
N SER A 356 -1.28 16.94 -18.92
CA SER A 356 -2.31 17.89 -18.50
C SER A 356 -3.43 17.19 -17.72
N GLU A 357 -3.90 16.04 -18.20
CA GLU A 357 -4.91 15.23 -17.52
C GLU A 357 -4.44 14.79 -16.13
N ILE A 358 -3.19 14.31 -16.01
CA ILE A 358 -2.61 13.94 -14.72
C ILE A 358 -2.62 15.11 -13.73
N ASN A 359 -2.32 16.33 -14.19
CA ASN A 359 -2.31 17.53 -13.34
C ASN A 359 -3.73 17.94 -12.88
N GLU A 360 -4.76 17.65 -13.66
CA GLU A 360 -6.16 17.91 -13.28
C GLU A 360 -6.65 16.93 -12.21
N TYR A 361 -6.22 15.68 -12.25
CA TYR A 361 -6.54 14.68 -11.22
C TYR A 361 -5.82 14.89 -9.88
N LYS A 362 -4.66 15.58 -9.88
CA LYS A 362 -3.88 15.89 -8.65
C LYS A 362 -4.36 17.15 -7.91
N LYS A 363 -5.32 17.90 -8.47
CA LYS A 363 -5.96 19.08 -7.84
C LYS A 363 -7.21 18.71 -7.09
#